data_dd22fd1b9c38f333f6cbcdbb0b0be35e
#
_entry.id   dd22fd1b9c38f333f6cbcdbb0b0be35e
#
_cell.length_a   1.000
_cell.length_b   1.000
_cell.length_c   1.000
_cell.angle_alpha   90.00
_cell.angle_beta   90.00
_cell.angle_gamma   90.00
#
_symmetry.space_group_name_H-M   'P 1'
#
loop_
_entity.id
_entity.type
_entity.pdbx_description
1 polymer ?
#
loop_
_entity_poly.entity_id
_entity_poly.type
_entity_poly.pdbx_seq_one_letter_code
_entity_poly.pdbx_strand_id
1 'polypeptide(L)'
;MEINDNTFLRQFEAKTGEKLAIIEYALQERKIFLTKIIVPEIKNKDVFVDEFISSVLEIIRDRNISVVPTVPTITKYIRRNRRFKSLLPVGIRI
;
A
#
# COMPACT_ATOMS: atom_id res chain seq x y z
N MET A 1 11.95 0.40 5.42
CA MET A 1 11.77 1.56 4.54
C MET A 1 10.97 2.63 5.28
N GLU A 2 11.36 3.85 5.15
CA GLU A 2 10.67 4.96 5.80
C GLU A 2 9.49 5.43 4.96
N ILE A 3 8.32 5.46 5.57
CA ILE A 3 7.08 5.85 4.90
C ILE A 3 6.54 7.11 5.57
N ASN A 4 6.20 8.09 4.77
CA ASN A 4 5.49 9.27 5.23
C ASN A 4 4.01 9.16 4.86
N ASP A 5 3.12 9.26 5.83
CA ASP A 5 1.69 9.32 5.55
C ASP A 5 1.30 10.79 5.37
N ASN A 6 1.16 11.20 4.13
CA ASN A 6 0.72 12.55 3.81
C ASN A 6 -0.80 12.60 3.91
N THR A 7 -1.30 12.93 5.08
CA THR A 7 -2.74 12.91 5.33
C THR A 7 -3.48 14.02 4.59
N PHE A 8 -2.80 15.09 4.25
CA PHE A 8 -3.41 16.19 3.48
C PHE A 8 -3.76 15.72 2.07
N LEU A 9 -2.81 15.05 1.41
CA LEU A 9 -2.99 14.53 0.05
C LEU A 9 -3.57 13.13 0.03
N ARG A 10 -3.71 12.49 1.18
CA ARG A 10 -4.19 11.11 1.31
C ARG A 10 -3.35 10.15 0.49
N GLN A 11 -2.07 10.15 0.79
CA GLN A 11 -1.13 9.23 0.14
C GLN A 11 0.01 8.85 1.06
N PHE A 12 0.45 7.60 0.97
CA PHE A 12 1.70 7.16 1.58
C PHE A 12 2.83 7.46 0.61
N GLU A 13 3.94 7.95 1.14
CA GLU A 13 5.07 8.41 0.33
C GLU A 13 6.36 7.72 0.77
N ALA A 14 7.18 7.36 -0.20
CA ALA A 14 8.53 6.86 0.03
C ALA A 14 9.49 7.53 -0.94
N LYS A 15 10.63 7.96 -0.45
CA LYS A 15 11.62 8.62 -1.30
C LYS A 15 12.45 7.59 -2.06
N THR A 16 12.71 7.88 -3.33
CA THR A 16 13.62 7.13 -4.17
C THR A 16 14.59 8.12 -4.81
N GLY A 17 15.69 8.42 -4.13
CA GLY A 17 16.55 9.52 -4.55
C GLY A 17 15.83 10.84 -4.41
N GLU A 18 15.65 11.57 -5.51
CA GLU A 18 14.97 12.87 -5.50
C GLU A 18 13.50 12.78 -5.87
N LYS A 19 13.00 11.56 -6.13
CA LYS A 19 11.62 11.35 -6.55
C LYS A 19 10.82 10.70 -5.43
N LEU A 20 9.50 10.78 -5.54
CA LEU A 20 8.60 10.13 -4.61
C LEU A 20 7.83 9.01 -5.28
N ALA A 21 7.77 7.88 -4.58
CA ALA A 21 6.78 6.84 -4.88
C ALA A 21 5.58 7.13 -3.98
N ILE A 22 4.37 6.91 -4.49
CA ILE A 22 3.16 7.17 -3.72
C ILE A 22 2.16 6.03 -3.86
N ILE A 23 1.41 5.80 -2.78
CA ILE A 23 0.20 4.98 -2.80
C ILE A 23 -0.93 5.86 -2.28
N GLU A 24 -1.85 6.22 -3.16
CA GLU A 24 -3.00 7.04 -2.79
C GLU A 24 -4.05 6.18 -2.14
N TYR A 25 -4.78 6.78 -1.20
CA TYR A 25 -5.81 6.06 -0.47
C TYR A 25 -7.03 6.91 -0.20
N ALA A 26 -8.13 6.24 0.12
CA ALA A 26 -9.35 6.87 0.63
C ALA A 26 -9.75 6.14 1.90
N LEU A 27 -10.24 6.88 2.87
CA LEU A 27 -10.72 6.31 4.13
C LEU A 27 -12.23 6.31 4.15
N GLN A 28 -12.81 5.19 4.57
CA GLN A 28 -14.25 5.09 4.74
C GLN A 28 -14.54 4.17 5.91
N GLU A 29 -15.04 4.73 7.00
CA GLU A 29 -15.25 4.01 8.23
C GLU A 29 -13.94 3.38 8.73
N ARG A 30 -13.91 2.07 8.93
CA ARG A 30 -12.70 1.37 9.39
C ARG A 30 -11.98 0.67 8.24
N LYS A 31 -12.11 1.20 7.04
CA LYS A 31 -11.48 0.64 5.84
C LYS A 31 -10.62 1.70 5.17
N ILE A 32 -9.49 1.26 4.64
CA ILE A 32 -8.65 2.10 3.80
C ILE A 32 -8.62 1.47 2.41
N PHE A 33 -9.00 2.26 1.42
CA PHE A 33 -9.01 1.85 0.02
C PHE A 33 -7.71 2.33 -0.60
N LEU A 34 -6.90 1.42 -1.08
CA LEU A 34 -5.66 1.76 -1.77
C LEU A 34 -6.00 1.89 -3.25
N THR A 35 -6.02 3.12 -3.75
CA THR A 35 -6.64 3.44 -5.03
C THR A 35 -5.66 3.63 -6.17
N LYS A 36 -4.39 3.87 -5.88
CA LYS A 36 -3.40 4.14 -6.93
C LYS A 36 -2.00 3.92 -6.38
N ILE A 37 -1.12 3.42 -7.23
CA ILE A 37 0.30 3.34 -6.90
C ILE A 37 1.10 3.91 -8.07
N ILE A 38 2.02 4.82 -7.75
CA ILE A 38 2.93 5.42 -8.73
C ILE A 38 4.34 5.27 -8.20
N VAL A 39 5.19 4.62 -8.98
CA VAL A 39 6.60 4.44 -8.64
C VAL A 39 7.44 4.94 -9.80
N PRO A 40 8.42 5.82 -9.56
CA PRO A 40 9.30 6.30 -10.62
C PRO A 40 10.11 5.16 -11.25
N GLU A 41 10.61 5.39 -12.46
CA GLU A 41 11.55 4.43 -13.07
C GLU A 41 12.85 4.45 -12.31
N ILE A 42 13.18 3.32 -11.69
CA ILE A 42 14.40 3.15 -10.89
C ILE A 42 14.94 1.76 -11.10
N LYS A 43 16.21 1.55 -10.74
CA LYS A 43 16.81 0.22 -10.76
C LYS A 43 16.13 -0.65 -9.71
N ASN A 44 15.94 -1.92 -10.02
CA ASN A 44 15.31 -2.89 -9.11
C ASN A 44 13.92 -2.42 -8.67
N LYS A 45 13.16 -1.88 -9.62
CA LYS A 45 11.83 -1.35 -9.34
C LYS A 45 10.93 -2.37 -8.67
N ASP A 46 10.97 -3.63 -9.13
CA ASP A 46 10.10 -4.69 -8.57
C ASP A 46 10.40 -4.92 -7.09
N VAL A 47 11.67 -4.90 -6.71
CA VAL A 47 12.05 -5.06 -5.31
C VAL A 47 11.55 -3.88 -4.48
N PHE A 48 11.72 -2.67 -5.03
CA PHE A 48 11.24 -1.47 -4.34
C PHE A 48 9.72 -1.48 -4.17
N VAL A 49 8.98 -1.85 -5.22
CA VAL A 49 7.51 -1.90 -5.17
C VAL A 49 7.05 -2.87 -4.08
N ASP A 50 7.62 -4.07 -4.03
CA ASP A 50 7.26 -5.06 -3.02
C ASP A 50 7.54 -4.55 -1.61
N GLU A 51 8.70 -3.92 -1.40
CA GLU A 51 9.05 -3.37 -0.09
C GLU A 51 8.14 -2.21 0.29
N PHE A 52 7.80 -1.36 -0.66
CA PHE A 52 6.91 -0.24 -0.43
C PHE A 52 5.51 -0.72 -0.01
N ILE A 53 4.95 -1.66 -0.77
CA ILE A 53 3.63 -2.21 -0.46
C ILE A 53 3.66 -2.89 0.91
N SER A 54 4.68 -3.70 1.18
CA SER A 54 4.84 -4.37 2.46
C SER A 54 4.86 -3.37 3.62
N SER A 55 5.64 -2.31 3.48
CA SER A 55 5.77 -1.29 4.53
C SER A 55 4.45 -0.56 4.79
N VAL A 56 3.71 -0.24 3.73
CA VAL A 56 2.40 0.40 3.86
C VAL A 56 1.40 -0.54 4.53
N LEU A 57 1.38 -1.81 4.14
CA LEU A 57 0.46 -2.78 4.75
C LEU A 57 0.78 -3.02 6.22
N GLU A 58 2.06 -2.98 6.62
CA GLU A 58 2.44 -3.06 8.03
C GLU A 58 1.87 -1.89 8.84
N ILE A 59 1.94 -0.68 8.27
CA ILE A 59 1.37 0.50 8.91
C ILE A 59 -0.14 0.34 9.10
N ILE A 60 -0.83 -0.13 8.07
CA ILE A 60 -2.27 -0.34 8.12
C ILE A 60 -2.62 -1.38 9.18
N ARG A 61 -1.84 -2.45 9.26
CA ARG A 61 -2.04 -3.48 10.27
C ARG A 61 -1.91 -2.89 11.68
N ASP A 62 -0.90 -2.07 11.89
CA ASP A 62 -0.67 -1.45 13.20
C ASP A 62 -1.80 -0.50 13.59
N ARG A 63 -2.50 0.06 12.62
CA ARG A 63 -3.65 0.94 12.87
C ARG A 63 -4.94 0.16 13.11
N ASN A 64 -4.91 -1.15 12.89
CA ASN A 64 -6.04 -2.04 13.14
C ASN A 64 -7.28 -1.67 12.31
N ILE A 65 -7.05 -1.34 11.04
CA ILE A 65 -8.11 -1.09 10.07
C ILE A 65 -7.98 -2.08 8.91
N SER A 66 -9.06 -2.29 8.19
CA SER A 66 -9.06 -3.21 7.04
C SER A 66 -8.58 -2.52 5.79
N VAL A 67 -7.98 -3.28 4.87
CA VAL A 67 -7.50 -2.76 3.59
C VAL A 67 -8.36 -3.31 2.45
N VAL A 68 -8.73 -2.42 1.53
CA VAL A 68 -9.41 -2.81 0.29
C VAL A 68 -8.51 -2.39 -0.87
N PRO A 69 -7.76 -3.32 -1.46
CA PRO A 69 -6.89 -2.98 -2.58
C PRO A 69 -7.74 -2.94 -3.86
N THR A 70 -7.64 -1.83 -4.60
CA THR A 70 -8.31 -1.70 -5.88
C THR A 70 -7.30 -1.66 -7.03
N VAL A 71 -6.01 -1.74 -6.72
CA VAL A 71 -4.93 -1.68 -7.70
C VAL A 71 -4.40 -3.09 -7.92
N PRO A 72 -4.33 -3.57 -9.18
CA PRO A 72 -3.87 -4.94 -9.47
C PRO A 72 -2.49 -5.26 -8.87
N THR A 73 -1.55 -4.31 -8.90
CA THR A 73 -0.21 -4.52 -8.36
C THR A 73 -0.27 -4.87 -6.87
N ILE A 74 -1.11 -4.16 -6.11
CA ILE A 74 -1.25 -4.39 -4.67
C ILE A 74 -2.02 -5.69 -4.42
N THR A 75 -3.08 -5.93 -5.19
CA THR A 75 -3.85 -7.18 -5.09
C THR A 75 -2.97 -8.39 -5.33
N LYS A 76 -2.13 -8.34 -6.35
CA LYS A 76 -1.21 -9.44 -6.65
C LYS A 76 -0.19 -9.63 -5.52
N TYR A 77 0.28 -8.54 -4.95
CA TYR A 77 1.22 -8.62 -3.84
C TYR A 77 0.59 -9.35 -2.64
N ILE A 78 -0.63 -8.97 -2.27
CA ILE A 78 -1.33 -9.59 -1.14
C ILE A 78 -1.59 -11.07 -1.43
N ARG A 79 -1.95 -11.40 -2.68
CA ARG A 79 -2.19 -12.78 -3.07
C ARG A 79 -0.94 -13.64 -2.91
N ARG A 80 0.24 -13.11 -3.23
CA ARG A 80 1.52 -13.81 -3.08
C ARG A 80 2.00 -13.84 -1.64
N ASN A 81 1.57 -12.90 -0.82
CA ASN A 81 2.03 -12.75 0.57
C ASN A 81 0.84 -12.91 1.51
N ARG A 82 0.50 -14.16 1.74
CA ARG A 82 -0.74 -14.55 2.40
C ARG A 82 -0.90 -13.99 3.82
N ARG A 83 0.19 -13.62 4.48
CA ARG A 83 0.13 -13.04 5.82
C ARG A 83 -0.66 -11.73 5.85
N PHE A 84 -0.78 -11.07 4.71
CA PHE A 84 -1.56 -9.82 4.63
C PHE A 84 -3.03 -10.04 4.27
N LYS A 85 -3.42 -11.29 3.97
CA LYS A 85 -4.84 -11.55 3.67
C LYS A 85 -5.75 -11.30 4.86
N SER A 86 -5.21 -11.37 6.07
CA SER A 86 -6.00 -11.07 7.28
C SER A 86 -6.41 -9.60 7.38
N LEU A 87 -5.80 -8.71 6.58
CA LEU A 87 -6.18 -7.31 6.55
C LEU A 87 -7.43 -7.04 5.70
N LEU A 88 -7.81 -7.99 4.86
CA LEU A 88 -8.97 -7.82 3.99
C LEU A 88 -10.25 -7.89 4.82
N PRO A 89 -11.26 -7.04 4.51
CA PRO A 89 -12.54 -7.13 5.20
C PRO A 89 -13.26 -8.44 4.90
N VAL A 90 -14.17 -8.82 5.76
CA VAL A 90 -15.00 -10.01 5.55
C VAL A 90 -15.73 -9.90 4.21
N GLY A 91 -15.66 -10.97 3.42
CA GLY A 91 -16.33 -11.01 2.13
C GLY A 91 -15.50 -10.56 0.95
N ILE A 92 -14.34 -9.94 1.19
CA ILE A 92 -13.42 -9.55 0.11
C ILE A 92 -12.46 -10.72 -0.13
N ARG A 93 -12.42 -11.19 -1.37
CA ARG A 93 -11.52 -12.26 -1.80
C ARG A 93 -10.68 -11.81 -2.98
N ILE A 94 -9.45 -12.25 -2.98
CA ILE A 94 -8.53 -11.94 -4.07
C ILE A 94 -7.72 -13.17 -4.49
#